data_5bb0cd0ed0cee7b2c36b9f8f40659dd8
#
_entry.id   5bb0cd0ed0cee7b2c36b9f8f40659dd8
#
_cell.length_a   1.000
_cell.length_b   1.000
_cell.length_c   1.000
_cell.angle_alpha   90.00
_cell.angle_beta   90.00
_cell.angle_gamma   90.00
#
_symmetry.space_group_name_H-M   'P 1'
#
loop_
_entity.id
_entity.type
_entity.pdbx_description
1 polymer ?
#
loop_
_entity_poly.entity_id
_entity_poly.type
_entity_poly.pdbx_seq_one_letter_code
_entity_poly.pdbx_strand_id
1 'polypeptide(L)'
;MILLVILLILAALVLFAVWPGARREELRAPFYGRNYAHRGYFGKDQRPPENSLPAFAAAARHGYGIELDVQFTSDRRLVVFHDDTLDRMTPGKGFVHDAAWADFSAMPLAGSE
;
A
#
# COMPACT_ATOMS: atom_id res chain seq x y z
N MET A 1 -30.46 11.83 -31.76
CA MET A 1 -30.85 10.50 -31.26
C MET A 1 -29.68 9.52 -31.18
N ILE A 2 -28.96 9.25 -32.27
CA ILE A 2 -27.82 8.30 -32.28
C ILE A 2 -26.71 8.69 -31.28
N LEU A 3 -26.31 9.94 -31.21
CA LEU A 3 -25.28 10.40 -30.26
C LEU A 3 -25.69 10.14 -28.79
N LEU A 4 -26.94 10.39 -28.44
CA LEU A 4 -27.45 10.11 -27.10
C LEU A 4 -27.37 8.62 -26.75
N VAL A 5 -27.74 7.75 -27.70
CA VAL A 5 -27.64 6.30 -27.52
C VAL A 5 -26.17 5.87 -27.31
N ILE A 6 -25.25 6.40 -28.09
CA ILE A 6 -23.80 6.11 -27.94
C ILE A 6 -23.31 6.54 -26.55
N LEU A 7 -23.68 7.75 -26.09
CA LEU A 7 -23.29 8.24 -24.77
C LEU A 7 -23.85 7.37 -23.64
N LEU A 8 -25.11 6.91 -23.76
CA LEU A 8 -25.70 6.01 -22.78
C LEU A 8 -25.02 4.65 -22.74
N ILE A 9 -24.64 4.11 -23.89
CA ILE A 9 -23.89 2.84 -23.96
C ILE A 9 -22.51 3.02 -23.32
N LEU A 10 -21.79 4.08 -23.63
CA LEU A 10 -20.48 4.37 -23.02
C LEU A 10 -20.59 4.53 -21.51
N ALA A 11 -21.60 5.26 -21.03
CA ALA A 11 -21.83 5.41 -19.61
C ALA A 11 -22.14 4.06 -18.93
N ALA A 12 -22.97 3.22 -19.56
CA ALA A 12 -23.26 1.89 -19.05
C ALA A 12 -22.02 0.98 -19.00
N LEU A 13 -21.15 1.05 -20.03
CA LEU A 13 -19.89 0.30 -20.07
C LEU A 13 -18.92 0.76 -18.96
N VAL A 14 -18.81 2.08 -18.74
CA VAL A 14 -18.00 2.61 -17.65
C VAL A 14 -18.55 2.15 -16.29
N LEU A 15 -19.86 2.29 -16.07
CA LEU A 15 -20.49 1.84 -14.84
C LEU A 15 -20.28 0.33 -14.62
N PHE A 16 -20.40 -0.49 -15.66
CA PHE A 16 -20.14 -1.92 -15.59
C PHE A 16 -18.67 -2.22 -15.23
N ALA A 17 -17.72 -1.49 -15.84
CA ALA A 17 -16.28 -1.70 -15.61
C ALA A 17 -15.84 -1.33 -14.19
N VAL A 18 -16.46 -0.27 -13.61
CA VAL A 18 -16.15 0.18 -12.24
C VAL A 18 -17.08 -0.41 -11.18
N TRP A 19 -18.10 -1.17 -11.60
CA TRP A 19 -19.05 -1.75 -10.66
C TRP A 19 -18.34 -2.75 -9.75
N PRO A 20 -18.47 -2.62 -8.43
CA PRO A 20 -17.86 -3.57 -7.52
C PRO A 20 -18.41 -4.97 -7.82
N GLY A 21 -17.52 -5.90 -8.12
CA GLY A 21 -17.84 -7.30 -8.42
C GLY A 21 -18.74 -7.94 -7.37
N ALA A 22 -19.17 -9.18 -7.61
CA ALA A 22 -20.07 -9.91 -6.71
C ALA A 22 -19.64 -9.72 -5.25
N ARG A 23 -20.53 -9.16 -4.45
CA ARG A 23 -20.30 -8.92 -3.03
C ARG A 23 -20.20 -10.26 -2.33
N ARG A 24 -18.98 -10.72 -2.12
CA ARG A 24 -18.70 -11.83 -1.21
C ARG A 24 -18.67 -11.26 0.20
N GLU A 25 -19.85 -11.14 0.79
CA GLU A 25 -20.04 -10.55 2.12
C GLU A 25 -19.19 -11.25 3.18
N GLU A 26 -19.08 -12.57 3.10
CA GLU A 26 -18.23 -13.37 4.00
C GLU A 26 -16.75 -12.97 3.97
N LEU A 27 -16.23 -12.49 2.82
CA LEU A 27 -14.85 -12.02 2.68
C LEU A 27 -14.68 -10.56 3.14
N ARG A 28 -15.75 -9.79 3.16
CA ARG A 28 -15.73 -8.36 3.52
C ARG A 28 -16.08 -8.11 4.98
N ALA A 29 -16.97 -8.93 5.55
CA ALA A 29 -17.46 -8.78 6.91
C ALA A 29 -16.35 -8.60 7.96
N PRO A 30 -15.19 -9.30 7.89
CA PRO A 30 -14.10 -9.10 8.84
C PRO A 30 -13.48 -7.71 8.82
N PHE A 31 -13.69 -6.95 7.74
CA PHE A 31 -13.10 -5.61 7.55
C PHE A 31 -14.04 -4.47 7.94
N TYR A 32 -15.34 -4.75 8.14
CA TYR A 32 -16.31 -3.71 8.47
C TYR A 32 -16.17 -3.19 9.90
N GLY A 33 -16.37 -1.88 10.05
CA GLY A 33 -16.34 -1.21 11.36
C GLY A 33 -14.96 -1.17 12.01
N ARG A 34 -13.89 -1.40 11.24
CA ARG A 34 -12.51 -1.34 11.70
C ARG A 34 -11.80 -0.12 11.14
N ASN A 35 -10.98 0.51 11.95
CA ASN A 35 -10.02 1.50 11.50
C ASN A 35 -8.77 0.80 10.99
N TYR A 36 -8.15 1.35 9.96
CA TYR A 36 -6.92 0.86 9.38
C TYR A 36 -5.84 1.94 9.50
N ALA A 37 -4.68 1.53 10.00
CA ALA A 37 -3.50 2.37 10.02
C ALA A 37 -2.82 2.28 8.64
N HIS A 38 -2.90 3.36 7.87
CA HIS A 38 -2.25 3.52 6.57
C HIS A 38 -0.74 3.48 6.76
N ARG A 39 -0.07 2.47 6.18
CA ARG A 39 1.36 2.14 6.37
C ARG A 39 1.77 1.82 7.82
N GLY A 40 0.82 1.34 8.63
CA GLY A 40 0.98 1.19 10.07
C GLY A 40 0.72 2.47 10.88
N TYR A 41 0.84 2.37 12.20
CA TYR A 41 0.68 3.52 13.09
C TYR A 41 2.06 4.16 13.32
N PHE A 42 2.45 5.04 12.42
CA PHE A 42 3.75 5.71 12.42
C PHE A 42 3.64 7.18 12.84
N GLY A 43 4.76 7.76 13.30
CA GLY A 43 4.85 9.15 13.70
C GLY A 43 5.09 10.10 12.51
N LYS A 44 4.73 11.38 12.65
CA LYS A 44 5.01 12.41 11.63
C LYS A 44 6.51 12.61 11.38
N ASP A 45 7.32 12.29 12.37
CA ASP A 45 8.78 12.31 12.34
C ASP A 45 9.38 10.96 11.91
N GLN A 46 8.55 10.03 11.38
CA GLN A 46 8.92 8.66 11.03
C GLN A 46 9.44 7.84 12.24
N ARG A 47 8.91 8.10 13.44
CA ARG A 47 9.24 7.34 14.66
C ARG A 47 7.99 6.77 15.32
N PRO A 48 7.70 5.47 15.11
CA PRO A 48 8.39 4.52 14.22
C PRO A 48 8.21 4.87 12.75
N PRO A 49 9.09 4.37 11.85
CA PRO A 49 8.95 4.58 10.41
C PRO A 49 7.67 3.97 9.84
N GLU A 50 7.11 4.58 8.78
CA GLU A 50 6.04 3.98 7.99
C GLU A 50 6.48 2.62 7.43
N ASN A 51 5.53 1.74 7.14
CA ASN A 51 5.77 0.41 6.54
C ASN A 51 6.82 -0.43 7.28
N SER A 52 6.88 -0.30 8.62
CA SER A 52 7.84 -1.01 9.46
C SER A 52 7.16 -1.90 10.51
N LEU A 53 7.86 -2.92 10.97
CA LEU A 53 7.37 -3.79 12.05
C LEU A 53 6.99 -3.03 13.33
N PRO A 54 7.75 -2.02 13.80
CA PRO A 54 7.33 -1.21 14.94
C PRO A 54 6.03 -0.43 14.72
N ALA A 55 5.81 0.12 13.49
CA ALA A 55 4.56 0.79 13.14
C ALA A 55 3.38 -0.20 13.10
N PHE A 56 3.61 -1.41 12.59
CA PHE A 56 2.59 -2.47 12.59
C PHE A 56 2.25 -2.94 14.01
N ALA A 57 3.26 -3.14 14.85
CA ALA A 57 3.03 -3.46 16.25
C ALA A 57 2.28 -2.35 17.00
N ALA A 58 2.55 -1.07 16.68
CA ALA A 58 1.80 0.04 17.23
C ALA A 58 0.34 0.04 16.77
N ALA A 59 0.07 -0.19 15.48
CA ALA A 59 -1.29 -0.32 14.97
C ALA A 59 -2.06 -1.45 15.67
N ALA A 60 -1.43 -2.61 15.83
CA ALA A 60 -2.04 -3.76 16.51
C ALA A 60 -2.39 -3.45 17.97
N ARG A 61 -1.51 -2.74 18.72
CA ARG A 61 -1.79 -2.31 20.10
C ARG A 61 -2.99 -1.37 20.21
N HIS A 62 -3.25 -0.57 19.16
CA HIS A 62 -4.43 0.29 19.08
C HIS A 62 -5.69 -0.43 18.57
N GLY A 63 -5.60 -1.71 18.27
CA GLY A 63 -6.73 -2.49 17.71
C GLY A 63 -7.06 -2.12 16.27
N TYR A 64 -6.14 -1.48 15.53
CA TYR A 64 -6.32 -1.12 14.13
C TYR A 64 -5.89 -2.25 13.21
N GLY A 65 -6.57 -2.38 12.08
CA GLY A 65 -6.05 -3.10 10.94
C GLY A 65 -4.81 -2.38 10.39
N ILE A 66 -4.03 -3.08 9.58
CA ILE A 66 -2.82 -2.55 8.95
C ILE A 66 -3.05 -2.54 7.45
N GLU A 67 -2.80 -1.41 6.84
CA GLU A 67 -2.61 -1.27 5.40
C GLU A 67 -1.11 -1.11 5.17
N LEU A 68 -0.59 -1.73 4.13
CA LEU A 68 0.83 -1.71 3.79
C LEU A 68 1.03 -1.77 2.27
N ASP A 69 2.16 -1.22 1.82
CA ASP A 69 2.55 -1.21 0.42
C ASP A 69 3.59 -2.29 0.15
N VAL A 70 3.46 -2.99 -0.98
CA VAL A 70 4.42 -4.03 -1.36
C VAL A 70 4.89 -3.84 -2.79
N GLN A 71 6.17 -4.12 -3.03
CA GLN A 71 6.76 -4.11 -4.36
C GLN A 71 7.91 -5.11 -4.47
N PHE A 72 8.45 -5.29 -5.65
CA PHE A 72 9.54 -6.24 -5.88
C PHE A 72 10.88 -5.54 -6.02
N THR A 73 11.92 -6.16 -5.46
CA THR A 73 13.33 -5.87 -5.78
C THR A 73 13.73 -6.45 -7.13
N SER A 74 14.92 -6.09 -7.62
CA SER A 74 15.46 -6.59 -8.91
C SER A 74 15.57 -8.11 -8.96
N ASP A 75 15.86 -8.75 -7.85
CA ASP A 75 15.93 -10.20 -7.67
C ASP A 75 14.59 -10.83 -7.24
N ARG A 76 13.47 -10.12 -7.47
CA ARG A 76 12.09 -10.57 -7.23
C ARG A 76 11.77 -10.95 -5.77
N ARG A 77 12.40 -10.32 -4.81
CA ARG A 77 11.97 -10.40 -3.42
C ARG A 77 10.85 -9.40 -3.19
N LEU A 78 9.79 -9.85 -2.54
CA LEU A 78 8.69 -8.97 -2.11
C LEU A 78 9.14 -8.20 -0.87
N VAL A 79 9.05 -6.88 -0.93
CA VAL A 79 9.41 -5.97 0.16
C VAL A 79 8.24 -5.06 0.51
N VAL A 80 8.19 -4.61 1.76
CA VAL A 80 7.19 -3.64 2.22
C VAL A 80 7.81 -2.25 2.11
N PHE A 81 7.35 -1.47 1.12
CA PHE A 81 7.88 -0.14 0.84
C PHE A 81 6.91 0.62 -0.08
N HIS A 82 6.69 1.91 0.18
CA HIS A 82 5.70 2.70 -0.57
C HIS A 82 6.26 3.32 -1.84
N ASP A 83 7.35 4.07 -1.72
CA ASP A 83 7.85 4.89 -2.82
C ASP A 83 8.49 4.04 -3.93
N ASP A 84 8.40 4.47 -5.17
CA ASP A 84 9.12 3.84 -6.26
C ASP A 84 10.64 3.94 -6.08
N THR A 85 11.12 4.96 -5.35
CA THR A 85 12.53 5.22 -5.11
C THR A 85 12.92 5.11 -3.65
N LEU A 86 14.18 4.81 -3.39
CA LEU A 86 14.79 4.65 -2.06
C LEU A 86 14.96 5.98 -1.31
N ASP A 87 14.97 7.09 -2.03
CA ASP A 87 15.53 8.40 -1.68
C ASP A 87 14.96 9.04 -0.41
N ARG A 88 13.66 8.88 -0.14
CA ARG A 88 13.00 9.52 1.00
C ARG A 88 13.18 8.74 2.29
N MET A 89 13.08 7.43 2.21
CA MET A 89 12.98 6.56 3.39
C MET A 89 14.24 5.79 3.71
N THR A 90 15.28 5.90 2.89
CA THR A 90 16.56 5.23 3.10
C THR A 90 17.72 6.15 2.72
N PRO A 91 18.97 5.84 3.12
CA PRO A 91 20.16 6.52 2.60
C PRO A 91 20.48 6.16 1.14
N GLY A 92 19.84 5.13 0.59
CA GLY A 92 20.01 4.71 -0.81
C GLY A 92 19.40 5.68 -1.81
N LYS A 93 19.72 5.48 -3.09
CA LYS A 93 19.24 6.27 -4.21
C LYS A 93 18.77 5.38 -5.33
N GLY A 94 17.82 5.90 -6.14
CA GLY A 94 17.30 5.21 -7.31
C GLY A 94 16.10 4.33 -7.01
N PHE A 95 15.69 3.53 -7.99
CA PHE A 95 14.46 2.76 -7.91
C PHE A 95 14.60 1.50 -7.06
N VAL A 96 13.54 1.17 -6.32
CA VAL A 96 13.47 -0.07 -5.52
C VAL A 96 13.60 -1.31 -6.40
N HIS A 97 12.98 -1.31 -7.58
CA HIS A 97 13.03 -2.43 -8.51
C HIS A 97 14.40 -2.65 -9.16
N ASP A 98 15.34 -1.71 -9.03
CA ASP A 98 16.72 -1.85 -9.48
C ASP A 98 17.64 -2.36 -8.37
N ALA A 99 17.24 -2.23 -7.11
CA ALA A 99 18.02 -2.69 -5.96
C ALA A 99 17.83 -4.19 -5.73
N ALA A 100 18.93 -4.93 -5.49
CA ALA A 100 18.84 -6.30 -5.03
C ALA A 100 18.43 -6.36 -3.54
N TRP A 101 17.81 -7.44 -3.13
CA TRP A 101 17.39 -7.63 -1.74
C TRP A 101 18.54 -7.47 -0.73
N ALA A 102 19.73 -7.96 -1.06
CA ALA A 102 20.90 -7.85 -0.18
C ALA A 102 21.22 -6.39 0.15
N ASP A 103 21.20 -5.51 -0.86
CA ASP A 103 21.47 -4.09 -0.69
C ASP A 103 20.28 -3.40 0.01
N PHE A 104 19.05 -3.68 -0.45
CA PHE A 104 17.84 -3.10 0.12
C PHE A 104 17.72 -3.41 1.62
N SER A 105 17.91 -4.67 2.02
CA SER A 105 17.74 -5.11 3.41
C SER A 105 18.80 -4.59 4.37
N ALA A 106 19.93 -4.13 3.84
CA ALA A 106 21.01 -3.54 4.64
C ALA A 106 20.78 -2.04 4.95
N MET A 107 19.83 -1.40 4.27
CA MET A 107 19.56 0.03 4.48
C MET A 107 18.63 0.25 5.67
N PRO A 108 18.98 1.15 6.60
CA PRO A 108 18.04 1.57 7.64
C PRO A 108 16.90 2.41 7.03
N LEU A 109 15.71 2.29 7.59
CA LEU A 109 14.62 3.21 7.28
C LEU A 109 14.85 4.55 7.99
N ALA A 110 14.42 5.65 7.39
CA ALA A 110 14.41 6.97 8.03
C ALA A 110 13.64 6.88 9.36
N GLY A 111 14.24 7.43 10.43
CA GLY A 111 13.66 7.38 11.78
C GLY A 111 13.81 6.04 12.52
N SER A 112 14.45 5.03 11.94
CA SER A 112 14.87 3.84 12.67
C SER A 112 16.19 4.14 13.41
N GLU A 113 16.21 3.94 14.72
CA GLU A 113 17.41 3.97 15.56
C GLU A 113 17.77 2.55 15.99
#